data_3aa9ce354f8865f78c095d5efbddd735
#
_entry.id   3aa9ce354f8865f78c095d5efbddd735
#
_cell.length_a   1.000
_cell.length_b   1.000
_cell.length_c   1.000
_cell.angle_alpha   90.00
_cell.angle_beta   90.00
_cell.angle_gamma   90.00
#
_symmetry.space_group_name_H-M   'P 1'
#
loop_
_entity.id
_entity.type
_entity.pdbx_description
1 polymer ?
#
loop_
_entity_poly.entity_id
_entity_poly.type
_entity_poly.pdbx_seq_one_letter_code
_entity_poly.pdbx_strand_id
1 'polypeptide(L)'
;MKICPSASRATLVLRCTMACVLVAFGAAHAVSLNPRGLGEVLIYPYYTVNKNQDTLVTIGNSSDVGKVVNVVAREGMNGRPVLLFRLFLSAHDIWTERISESGGSAGGASLFTADSSCTFAAPPEADGGLAFGPEGYAGGASLPPDGGPADIGRTREGMLEFVEVGTIIPGSALDLATSHAPSSEPNAGTPACTPDVLGSDGFGGGFDVPTGGLHGSAAIVNVGEGTFFAYAADALQDFSDVAIYGPASADFHLTLLAVANSAESASGGTMAHIPDGEGHLQSVDYANGIDAVSAVFMADSLLNEYLVSPSLGANTDWIVAFPTRMFYVDAYFVGPGAARPPFARIAAAARSDVAAYARLFDQEEGPCVECQPMPVPPVGVVLAWQVNALTFRSPGSSAAPSEVLGSRLAISVEPWAEAGWMELDLAIGDGGHALSASTDGTILHGLPATGFMVYNIINANAAPGRLANYGGAFTHRAVTGD
;
A
#
# COMPACT_ATOMS: atom_id res chain seq x y z
N MET A 1 4.27 53.25 85.06
CA MET A 1 3.83 52.20 85.99
C MET A 1 2.66 51.47 85.34
N LYS A 2 2.73 50.18 85.31
CA LYS A 2 1.83 49.18 84.74
C LYS A 2 2.16 48.74 83.34
N ILE A 3 2.64 47.54 83.31
CA ILE A 3 3.02 46.60 82.29
C ILE A 3 1.77 46.04 81.61
N CYS A 4 1.80 45.95 80.30
CA CYS A 4 0.84 45.15 79.50
C CYS A 4 1.60 44.03 78.79
N PRO A 5 1.13 42.79 78.83
CA PRO A 5 1.84 41.69 78.19
C PRO A 5 1.48 41.52 76.69
N SER A 6 2.48 41.10 75.94
CA SER A 6 2.44 40.83 74.56
C SER A 6 1.57 39.55 74.21
N ALA A 7 0.66 39.69 73.30
CA ALA A 7 -0.05 38.56 72.72
C ALA A 7 0.74 37.98 71.49
N SER A 8 1.13 36.74 71.61
CA SER A 8 1.74 35.92 70.52
C SER A 8 0.71 35.62 69.43
N ARG A 9 1.00 36.04 68.22
CA ARG A 9 0.25 35.60 67.02
C ARG A 9 0.87 34.31 66.48
N ALA A 10 0.17 33.22 66.67
CA ALA A 10 0.49 31.98 65.98
C ALA A 10 0.03 32.08 64.53
N THR A 11 0.98 32.09 63.60
CA THR A 11 0.70 32.04 62.16
C THR A 11 0.52 30.59 61.75
N LEU A 12 -0.73 30.19 61.42
CA LEU A 12 -1.07 28.91 60.89
C LEU A 12 -0.70 28.86 59.39
N VAL A 13 0.41 28.21 59.05
CA VAL A 13 0.81 27.95 57.68
C VAL A 13 0.06 26.75 57.18
N LEU A 14 -1.02 26.97 56.40
CA LEU A 14 -1.76 25.94 55.67
C LEU A 14 -0.92 25.53 54.45
N ARG A 15 -0.21 24.43 54.51
CA ARG A 15 0.44 23.80 53.35
C ARG A 15 -0.63 23.10 52.50
N CYS A 16 -1.10 23.75 51.42
CA CYS A 16 -1.79 23.08 50.30
C CYS A 16 -0.77 22.25 49.55
N THR A 17 -0.71 20.96 49.80
CA THR A 17 -0.08 19.98 48.89
C THR A 17 -1.03 19.78 47.74
N MET A 18 -0.78 20.47 46.61
CA MET A 18 -1.40 20.24 45.33
C MET A 18 -0.79 18.94 44.77
N ALA A 19 -1.49 17.81 44.95
CA ALA A 19 -1.15 16.58 44.25
C ALA A 19 -1.45 16.78 42.78
N CYS A 20 -0.44 17.05 41.95
CA CYS A 20 -0.52 16.89 40.52
C CYS A 20 -0.69 15.39 40.25
N VAL A 21 -1.91 14.94 39.99
CA VAL A 21 -2.17 13.69 39.31
C VAL A 21 -1.68 13.87 37.89
N LEU A 22 -0.47 13.44 37.60
CA LEU A 22 -0.02 13.20 36.25
C LEU A 22 -0.87 12.02 35.73
N VAL A 23 -1.98 12.34 35.09
CA VAL A 23 -2.63 11.40 34.19
C VAL A 23 -1.64 11.26 33.03
N ALA A 24 -0.86 10.19 33.03
CA ALA A 24 -0.16 9.77 31.84
C ALA A 24 -1.25 9.40 30.82
N PHE A 25 -1.60 10.35 29.96
CA PHE A 25 -2.24 10.00 28.71
C PHE A 25 -1.17 9.17 27.97
N GLY A 26 -1.29 7.85 27.98
CA GLY A 26 -0.63 7.04 26.98
C GLY A 26 -0.97 7.67 25.65
N ALA A 27 0.02 7.99 24.83
CA ALA A 27 -0.22 8.41 23.47
C ALA A 27 -1.05 7.30 22.84
N ALA A 28 -2.30 7.59 22.51
CA ALA A 28 -3.12 6.65 21.78
C ALA A 28 -2.49 6.55 20.40
N HIS A 29 -1.88 5.41 20.11
CA HIS A 29 -1.36 5.12 18.78
C HIS A 29 -2.56 5.05 17.83
N ALA A 30 -2.47 5.71 16.70
CA ALA A 30 -3.52 5.71 15.69
C ALA A 30 -2.86 5.63 14.31
N VAL A 31 -3.22 4.60 13.55
CA VAL A 31 -2.67 4.42 12.21
C VAL A 31 -2.96 5.64 11.34
N SER A 32 -1.98 6.11 10.60
CA SER A 32 -2.11 7.25 9.70
C SER A 32 -1.19 7.14 8.49
N LEU A 33 -1.56 7.78 7.38
CA LEU A 33 -0.65 8.01 6.27
C LEU A 33 0.36 9.09 6.65
N ASN A 34 1.64 8.78 6.49
CA ASN A 34 2.72 9.72 6.78
C ASN A 34 3.14 10.44 5.50
N PRO A 35 2.86 11.75 5.36
CA PRO A 35 3.23 12.51 4.17
C PRO A 35 4.74 12.65 3.94
N ARG A 36 5.57 12.27 4.93
CA ARG A 36 7.02 12.22 4.78
C ARG A 36 7.51 10.90 4.15
N GLY A 37 6.62 9.94 3.93
CA GLY A 37 6.96 8.64 3.37
C GLY A 37 7.75 7.73 4.31
N LEU A 38 7.67 7.96 5.63
CA LEU A 38 8.31 7.13 6.66
C LEU A 38 7.23 6.38 7.46
N GLY A 39 7.37 5.07 7.63
CA GLY A 39 6.35 4.30 8.34
C GLY A 39 6.83 2.96 8.85
N GLU A 40 5.92 2.21 9.41
CA GLU A 40 6.03 0.81 9.77
C GLU A 40 5.56 -0.09 8.63
N VAL A 41 4.64 0.41 7.80
CA VAL A 41 4.12 -0.30 6.62
C VAL A 41 4.33 0.54 5.38
N LEU A 42 4.79 -0.10 4.31
CA LEU A 42 4.90 0.51 2.99
C LEU A 42 4.01 -0.26 2.01
N ILE A 43 3.16 0.46 1.31
CA ILE A 43 2.29 -0.09 0.27
C ILE A 43 2.71 0.47 -1.09
N TYR A 44 3.09 -0.42 -1.99
CA TYR A 44 3.39 -0.11 -3.38
C TYR A 44 2.17 -0.50 -4.21
N PRO A 45 1.39 0.46 -4.71
CA PRO A 45 0.09 0.19 -5.29
C PRO A 45 0.12 -0.64 -6.57
N TYR A 46 1.28 -0.77 -7.21
CA TYR A 46 1.36 -1.54 -8.45
C TYR A 46 2.77 -2.03 -8.76
N TYR A 47 2.90 -3.29 -9.13
CA TYR A 47 4.05 -3.82 -9.87
C TYR A 47 3.57 -4.50 -11.16
N THR A 48 4.41 -4.56 -12.17
CA THR A 48 4.11 -5.25 -13.42
C THR A 48 5.37 -5.78 -14.10
N VAL A 49 5.18 -6.92 -14.78
CA VAL A 49 6.15 -7.47 -15.76
C VAL A 49 5.52 -7.59 -17.15
N ASN A 50 4.35 -6.98 -17.35
CA ASN A 50 3.67 -6.95 -18.64
C ASN A 50 4.44 -6.05 -19.63
N LYS A 51 4.22 -6.24 -20.91
CA LYS A 51 4.81 -5.40 -21.98
C LYS A 51 6.35 -5.28 -21.91
N ASN A 52 7.03 -6.37 -21.48
CA ASN A 52 8.48 -6.41 -21.25
C ASN A 52 8.99 -5.32 -20.29
N GLN A 53 8.20 -5.00 -19.29
CA GLN A 53 8.57 -4.09 -18.21
C GLN A 53 9.17 -4.87 -17.05
N ASP A 54 10.07 -4.21 -16.34
CA ASP A 54 10.55 -4.63 -15.03
C ASP A 54 10.09 -3.62 -13.98
N THR A 55 9.77 -4.09 -12.78
CA THR A 55 9.53 -3.19 -11.63
C THR A 55 10.73 -3.25 -10.70
N LEU A 56 11.43 -2.13 -10.55
CA LEU A 56 12.51 -1.95 -9.60
C LEU A 56 11.92 -1.44 -8.29
N VAL A 57 12.27 -2.06 -7.17
CA VAL A 57 11.74 -1.70 -5.85
C VAL A 57 12.89 -1.45 -4.88
N THR A 58 12.74 -0.45 -4.04
CA THR A 58 13.67 -0.14 -2.97
C THR A 58 12.93 0.00 -1.65
N ILE A 59 13.52 -0.53 -0.58
CA ILE A 59 13.11 -0.26 0.81
C ILE A 59 14.34 0.09 1.63
N GLY A 60 14.28 1.21 2.35
CA GLY A 60 15.34 1.67 3.24
C GLY A 60 14.87 1.75 4.69
N ASN A 61 15.78 1.48 5.60
CA ASN A 61 15.64 1.70 7.03
C ASN A 61 16.41 2.97 7.42
N SER A 62 15.71 4.03 7.76
CA SER A 62 16.33 5.32 8.15
C SER A 62 16.70 5.40 9.64
N SER A 63 16.43 4.33 10.42
CA SER A 63 16.65 4.32 11.87
C SER A 63 18.02 3.77 12.26
N ASP A 64 18.44 4.08 13.50
CA ASP A 64 19.69 3.61 14.10
C ASP A 64 19.63 2.14 14.59
N VAL A 65 18.54 1.45 14.34
CA VAL A 65 18.30 0.06 14.79
C VAL A 65 17.81 -0.79 13.63
N GLY A 66 18.08 -2.10 13.70
CA GLY A 66 17.63 -3.02 12.65
C GLY A 66 16.11 -3.26 12.67
N LYS A 67 15.58 -3.78 11.57
CA LYS A 67 14.16 -4.03 11.33
C LYS A 67 13.92 -5.45 10.85
N VAL A 68 12.85 -6.07 11.34
CA VAL A 68 12.29 -7.30 10.78
C VAL A 68 11.06 -6.92 9.96
N VAL A 69 11.06 -7.25 8.69
CA VAL A 69 10.03 -6.82 7.73
C VAL A 69 9.45 -8.04 7.03
N ASN A 70 8.13 -8.18 7.03
CA ASN A 70 7.45 -9.14 6.17
C ASN A 70 7.21 -8.52 4.80
N VAL A 71 7.64 -9.22 3.76
CA VAL A 71 7.47 -8.83 2.35
C VAL A 71 6.38 -9.70 1.73
N VAL A 72 5.36 -9.06 1.18
CA VAL A 72 4.23 -9.73 0.54
C VAL A 72 4.00 -9.15 -0.84
N ALA A 73 4.09 -9.97 -1.87
CA ALA A 73 3.54 -9.61 -3.18
C ALA A 73 2.15 -10.22 -3.32
N ARG A 74 1.19 -9.41 -3.77
CA ARG A 74 -0.20 -9.80 -4.01
C ARG A 74 -0.56 -9.64 -5.48
N GLU A 75 -1.25 -10.63 -6.04
CA GLU A 75 -1.73 -10.53 -7.42
C GLU A 75 -2.89 -9.51 -7.54
N GLY A 76 -3.07 -8.95 -8.74
CA GLY A 76 -3.92 -7.78 -8.94
C GLY A 76 -5.42 -8.05 -8.98
N MET A 77 -5.90 -9.30 -9.07
CA MET A 77 -7.34 -9.57 -9.20
C MET A 77 -8.05 -9.56 -7.84
N ASN A 78 -7.66 -10.46 -6.94
CA ASN A 78 -8.32 -10.63 -5.63
C ASN A 78 -7.40 -10.33 -4.44
N GLY A 79 -6.15 -9.90 -4.69
CA GLY A 79 -5.19 -9.55 -3.65
C GLY A 79 -4.59 -10.76 -2.92
N ARG A 80 -4.69 -11.96 -3.50
CA ARG A 80 -4.12 -13.16 -2.89
C ARG A 80 -2.59 -13.13 -2.96
N PRO A 81 -1.87 -13.62 -1.93
CA PRO A 81 -0.42 -13.59 -1.90
C PRO A 81 0.18 -14.51 -2.97
N VAL A 82 1.23 -14.05 -3.63
CA VAL A 82 1.97 -14.78 -4.67
C VAL A 82 3.46 -14.92 -4.34
N LEU A 83 3.98 -14.09 -3.43
CA LEU A 83 5.30 -14.19 -2.86
C LEU A 83 5.25 -13.72 -1.41
N LEU A 84 6.05 -14.39 -0.56
CA LEU A 84 6.04 -14.12 0.87
C LEU A 84 7.35 -14.57 1.50
N PHE A 85 8.02 -13.66 2.23
CA PHE A 85 9.22 -13.96 3.01
C PHE A 85 9.48 -12.87 4.05
N ARG A 86 10.45 -13.09 4.94
CA ARG A 86 10.99 -12.10 5.86
C ARG A 86 12.28 -11.51 5.35
N LEU A 87 12.40 -10.21 5.49
CA LEU A 87 13.59 -9.42 5.24
C LEU A 87 14.08 -8.83 6.56
N PHE A 88 15.40 -8.87 6.78
CA PHE A 88 16.03 -8.26 7.93
C PHE A 88 16.95 -7.16 7.45
N LEU A 89 16.62 -5.92 7.81
CA LEU A 89 17.40 -4.74 7.50
C LEU A 89 18.22 -4.32 8.70
N SER A 90 19.51 -4.11 8.56
CA SER A 90 20.32 -3.50 9.60
C SER A 90 20.03 -2.01 9.73
N ALA A 91 20.63 -1.32 10.72
CA ALA A 91 20.53 0.12 10.84
C ALA A 91 21.04 0.83 9.58
N HIS A 92 20.29 1.80 9.07
CA HIS A 92 20.61 2.58 7.85
C HIS A 92 20.81 1.74 6.58
N ASP A 93 20.23 0.57 6.54
CA ASP A 93 20.30 -0.35 5.43
C ASP A 93 19.30 0.01 4.32
N ILE A 94 19.63 -0.36 3.09
CA ILE A 94 18.73 -0.27 1.94
C ILE A 94 18.75 -1.57 1.16
N TRP A 95 17.60 -2.16 0.96
CA TRP A 95 17.44 -3.35 0.14
C TRP A 95 16.83 -2.99 -1.21
N THR A 96 17.36 -3.61 -2.27
CA THR A 96 16.95 -3.34 -3.65
C THR A 96 16.64 -4.63 -4.38
N GLU A 97 15.54 -4.58 -5.17
CA GLU A 97 15.07 -5.72 -5.93
C GLU A 97 14.56 -5.33 -7.32
N ARG A 98 14.46 -6.32 -8.17
CA ARG A 98 13.85 -6.22 -9.49
C ARG A 98 12.82 -7.34 -9.63
N ILE A 99 11.59 -6.98 -9.96
CA ILE A 99 10.54 -7.93 -10.36
C ILE A 99 10.52 -7.96 -11.88
N SER A 100 10.76 -9.13 -12.45
CA SER A 100 10.84 -9.35 -13.91
C SER A 100 10.02 -10.56 -14.31
N GLU A 101 9.77 -10.71 -15.60
CA GLU A 101 9.17 -11.92 -16.13
C GLU A 101 10.07 -13.13 -15.80
N SER A 102 9.46 -14.21 -15.28
CA SER A 102 10.16 -15.46 -15.00
C SER A 102 10.76 -16.04 -16.27
N GLY A 103 12.01 -16.49 -16.20
CA GLY A 103 12.62 -17.25 -17.28
C GLY A 103 11.86 -18.57 -17.51
N GLY A 104 11.72 -18.97 -18.78
CA GLY A 104 11.08 -20.22 -19.15
C GLY A 104 9.65 -20.11 -19.66
N SER A 105 8.97 -21.25 -19.85
CA SER A 105 7.63 -21.32 -20.46
C SER A 105 6.48 -20.95 -19.53
N ALA A 106 6.75 -20.69 -18.25
CA ALA A 106 5.70 -20.46 -17.24
C ALA A 106 5.06 -19.08 -17.31
N GLY A 107 5.80 -18.03 -17.73
CA GLY A 107 5.24 -16.70 -18.00
C GLY A 107 4.73 -15.91 -16.78
N GLY A 108 5.17 -16.26 -15.57
CA GLY A 108 4.86 -15.53 -14.33
C GLY A 108 5.88 -14.43 -14.01
N ALA A 109 5.86 -13.92 -12.80
CA ALA A 109 6.84 -12.98 -12.26
C ALA A 109 7.84 -13.67 -11.33
N SER A 110 9.05 -13.11 -11.23
CA SER A 110 10.08 -13.48 -10.24
C SER A 110 10.75 -12.22 -9.70
N LEU A 111 11.16 -12.29 -8.44
CA LEU A 111 11.91 -11.27 -7.78
C LEU A 111 13.40 -11.64 -7.81
N PHE A 112 14.24 -10.69 -8.19
CA PHE A 112 15.69 -10.83 -8.27
C PHE A 112 16.34 -9.75 -7.41
N THR A 113 17.30 -10.15 -6.58
CA THR A 113 18.12 -9.24 -5.79
C THR A 113 19.56 -9.70 -5.80
N ALA A 114 20.48 -8.73 -5.78
CA ALA A 114 21.90 -8.97 -5.52
C ALA A 114 22.29 -8.45 -4.13
N ASP A 115 21.32 -8.00 -3.37
CA ASP A 115 21.49 -7.50 -2.02
C ASP A 115 21.85 -8.64 -1.06
N SER A 116 22.69 -8.36 -0.06
CA SER A 116 23.15 -9.33 0.92
C SER A 116 22.39 -9.31 2.24
N SER A 117 21.36 -8.45 2.37
CA SER A 117 20.49 -8.43 3.55
C SER A 117 19.84 -9.80 3.78
N CYS A 118 19.73 -10.21 5.02
CA CYS A 118 19.23 -11.53 5.35
C CYS A 118 17.75 -11.69 5.01
N THR A 119 17.39 -12.84 4.47
CA THR A 119 16.02 -13.25 4.25
C THR A 119 15.73 -14.59 4.92
N PHE A 120 14.47 -14.84 5.28
CA PHE A 120 14.00 -16.10 5.85
C PHE A 120 12.66 -16.52 5.25
N ALA A 121 12.49 -17.83 5.09
CA ALA A 121 11.31 -18.44 4.46
C ALA A 121 11.06 -17.95 3.02
N ALA A 122 12.09 -17.40 2.38
CA ALA A 122 12.01 -17.12 0.96
C ALA A 122 11.81 -18.44 0.19
N PRO A 123 10.93 -18.46 -0.84
CA PRO A 123 10.78 -19.64 -1.68
C PRO A 123 12.11 -19.96 -2.38
N PRO A 124 12.31 -21.22 -2.76
CA PRO A 124 13.54 -21.61 -3.47
C PRO A 124 13.69 -20.82 -4.76
N GLU A 125 14.91 -20.42 -5.06
CA GLU A 125 15.25 -19.71 -6.28
C GLU A 125 14.93 -20.56 -7.52
N ALA A 126 14.19 -19.98 -8.46
CA ALA A 126 13.99 -20.51 -9.79
C ALA A 126 14.66 -19.58 -10.79
N ASP A 127 15.53 -20.12 -11.66
CA ASP A 127 16.27 -19.33 -12.66
C ASP A 127 17.06 -18.14 -12.07
N GLY A 128 17.50 -18.24 -10.81
CA GLY A 128 18.25 -17.21 -10.10
C GLY A 128 17.40 -16.15 -9.44
N GLY A 129 16.09 -16.32 -9.36
CA GLY A 129 15.14 -15.42 -8.69
C GLY A 129 14.09 -16.14 -7.87
N LEU A 130 13.49 -15.46 -6.90
CA LEU A 130 12.38 -15.95 -6.10
C LEU A 130 11.11 -15.96 -6.96
N ALA A 131 10.63 -17.16 -7.36
CA ALA A 131 9.46 -17.29 -8.21
C ALA A 131 8.17 -16.90 -7.47
N PHE A 132 7.29 -16.15 -8.11
CA PHE A 132 5.93 -15.93 -7.63
C PHE A 132 5.09 -17.17 -7.91
N GLY A 133 4.32 -17.61 -6.91
CA GLY A 133 3.55 -18.85 -6.96
C GLY A 133 2.03 -18.64 -7.00
N PRO A 134 1.27 -19.62 -7.54
CA PRO A 134 -0.17 -19.57 -7.63
C PRO A 134 -0.90 -20.04 -6.36
N GLU A 135 -0.19 -20.54 -5.34
CA GLU A 135 -0.75 -21.26 -4.19
C GLU A 135 -1.77 -20.42 -3.43
N GLY A 136 -1.58 -19.09 -3.38
CA GLY A 136 -2.51 -18.20 -2.70
C GLY A 136 -3.89 -18.11 -3.32
N TYR A 137 -4.00 -18.28 -4.64
CA TYR A 137 -5.27 -18.15 -5.36
C TYR A 137 -5.76 -19.46 -6.02
N ALA A 138 -4.84 -20.33 -6.43
CA ALA A 138 -5.20 -21.62 -7.05
C ALA A 138 -5.52 -22.72 -6.04
N GLY A 139 -5.24 -22.46 -4.76
CA GLY A 139 -5.39 -23.41 -3.67
C GLY A 139 -4.07 -24.05 -3.28
N GLY A 140 -3.68 -23.89 -2.04
CA GLY A 140 -2.49 -24.46 -1.41
C GLY A 140 -2.82 -25.04 -0.03
N ALA A 141 -1.78 -25.29 0.77
CA ALA A 141 -1.96 -25.88 2.10
C ALA A 141 -2.80 -25.02 3.05
N SER A 142 -2.78 -23.68 2.85
CA SER A 142 -3.35 -22.72 3.80
C SER A 142 -4.56 -21.97 3.26
N LEU A 143 -4.71 -21.85 1.93
CA LEU A 143 -5.79 -21.10 1.32
C LEU A 143 -6.57 -21.95 0.31
N PRO A 144 -7.91 -21.92 0.35
CA PRO A 144 -8.72 -22.51 -0.71
C PRO A 144 -8.59 -21.68 -1.99
N PRO A 145 -8.85 -22.30 -3.17
CA PRO A 145 -8.91 -21.56 -4.43
C PRO A 145 -9.98 -20.48 -4.36
N ASP A 146 -9.70 -19.33 -4.99
CA ASP A 146 -10.64 -18.20 -5.02
C ASP A 146 -11.66 -18.27 -6.18
N GLY A 147 -11.60 -19.35 -6.97
CA GLY A 147 -12.50 -19.60 -8.09
C GLY A 147 -12.17 -18.81 -9.37
N GLY A 148 -11.14 -17.96 -9.34
CA GLY A 148 -10.63 -17.26 -10.51
C GLY A 148 -9.68 -18.12 -11.36
N PRO A 149 -9.09 -17.53 -12.42
CA PRO A 149 -8.08 -18.22 -13.22
C PRO A 149 -6.93 -18.72 -12.36
N ALA A 150 -6.55 -19.98 -12.51
CA ALA A 150 -5.47 -20.60 -11.72
C ALA A 150 -4.10 -20.52 -12.44
N ASP A 151 -4.00 -19.86 -13.59
CA ASP A 151 -2.77 -19.76 -14.35
C ASP A 151 -1.76 -18.80 -13.69
N ILE A 152 -0.47 -19.08 -13.90
CA ILE A 152 0.63 -18.29 -13.32
C ILE A 152 0.67 -16.86 -13.85
N GLY A 153 -0.01 -16.57 -14.96
CA GLY A 153 -0.08 -15.24 -15.54
C GLY A 153 -0.73 -14.19 -14.64
N ARG A 154 -1.48 -14.60 -13.59
CA ARG A 154 -1.99 -13.67 -12.54
C ARG A 154 -0.89 -13.03 -11.72
N THR A 155 0.28 -13.65 -11.61
CA THR A 155 1.41 -13.11 -10.87
C THR A 155 2.12 -11.96 -11.56
N ARG A 156 1.76 -11.66 -12.83
CA ARG A 156 2.47 -10.67 -13.66
C ARG A 156 2.24 -9.22 -13.23
N GLU A 157 1.20 -8.98 -12.47
CA GLU A 157 0.84 -7.64 -11.97
C GLU A 157 0.09 -7.73 -10.65
N GLY A 158 0.27 -6.71 -9.83
CA GLY A 158 -0.34 -6.66 -8.51
C GLY A 158 0.22 -5.54 -7.65
N MET A 159 0.26 -5.72 -6.34
CA MET A 159 0.77 -4.76 -5.37
C MET A 159 1.76 -5.41 -4.41
N LEU A 160 2.56 -4.58 -3.70
CA LEU A 160 3.49 -5.06 -2.68
C LEU A 160 3.19 -4.42 -1.34
N GLU A 161 3.44 -5.18 -0.28
CA GLU A 161 3.33 -4.75 1.11
C GLU A 161 4.62 -5.12 1.84
N PHE A 162 5.22 -4.15 2.51
CA PHE A 162 6.33 -4.33 3.41
C PHE A 162 5.87 -3.92 4.81
N VAL A 163 5.81 -4.86 5.74
CA VAL A 163 5.26 -4.64 7.07
C VAL A 163 6.35 -4.89 8.11
N GLU A 164 6.77 -3.85 8.83
CA GLU A 164 7.64 -4.01 9.99
C GLU A 164 6.91 -4.82 11.04
N VAL A 165 7.48 -5.96 11.40
CA VAL A 165 6.93 -6.84 12.44
C VAL A 165 7.61 -6.64 13.77
N GLY A 166 8.74 -5.96 13.78
CA GLY A 166 9.45 -5.56 14.99
C GLY A 166 10.80 -4.93 14.74
N THR A 167 11.28 -4.26 15.76
CA THR A 167 12.60 -3.60 15.81
C THR A 167 13.62 -4.54 16.42
N ILE A 168 14.76 -4.72 15.77
CA ILE A 168 15.84 -5.59 16.25
C ILE A 168 16.54 -4.94 17.46
N ILE A 169 16.64 -5.70 18.55
CA ILE A 169 17.31 -5.22 19.79
C ILE A 169 18.83 -5.18 19.56
N PRO A 170 19.47 -4.01 19.70
CA PRO A 170 20.91 -3.88 19.53
C PRO A 170 21.70 -4.83 20.44
N GLY A 171 22.69 -5.52 19.87
CA GLY A 171 23.55 -6.49 20.57
C GLY A 171 22.91 -7.86 20.82
N SER A 172 21.68 -8.08 20.37
CA SER A 172 21.04 -9.41 20.42
C SER A 172 21.68 -10.37 19.42
N ALA A 173 21.39 -11.68 19.56
CA ALA A 173 21.83 -12.67 18.59
C ALA A 173 21.30 -12.38 17.19
N LEU A 174 20.09 -11.81 17.07
CA LEU A 174 19.49 -11.41 15.83
C LEU A 174 20.25 -10.24 15.20
N ASP A 175 20.57 -9.19 15.98
CA ASP A 175 21.37 -8.05 15.52
C ASP A 175 22.73 -8.50 14.99
N LEU A 176 23.44 -9.36 15.74
CA LEU A 176 24.74 -9.90 15.31
C LEU A 176 24.65 -10.77 14.04
N ALA A 177 23.51 -11.44 13.82
CA ALA A 177 23.31 -12.28 12.65
C ALA A 177 22.95 -11.48 11.39
N THR A 178 22.32 -10.31 11.55
CA THR A 178 21.75 -9.53 10.45
C THR A 178 22.49 -8.23 10.14
N SER A 179 23.40 -7.77 11.02
CA SER A 179 24.15 -6.54 10.82
C SER A 179 25.21 -6.65 9.73
N HIS A 180 25.31 -5.62 8.91
CA HIS A 180 26.43 -5.39 8.02
C HIS A 180 27.61 -4.83 8.82
N ALA A 181 28.61 -5.64 9.10
CA ALA A 181 29.78 -5.17 9.83
C ALA A 181 30.54 -4.10 9.03
N PRO A 182 30.95 -2.96 9.63
CA PRO A 182 31.81 -1.99 9.00
C PRO A 182 33.13 -2.67 8.58
N SER A 183 33.48 -2.60 7.30
CA SER A 183 34.68 -3.24 6.79
C SER A 183 35.42 -2.33 5.82
N SER A 184 36.76 -2.41 5.89
CA SER A 184 37.65 -1.78 4.91
C SER A 184 37.86 -2.62 3.65
N GLU A 185 37.32 -3.86 3.62
CA GLU A 185 37.47 -4.79 2.51
C GLU A 185 36.15 -4.94 1.74
N PRO A 186 36.21 -5.04 0.41
CA PRO A 186 35.03 -5.37 -0.40
C PRO A 186 34.40 -6.69 0.07
N ASN A 187 33.10 -6.73 0.33
CA ASN A 187 32.30 -7.87 0.82
C ASN A 187 32.56 -8.32 2.25
N ALA A 188 33.37 -7.61 3.05
CA ALA A 188 33.59 -8.01 4.44
C ALA A 188 32.45 -7.57 5.38
N GLY A 189 31.46 -6.82 4.86
CA GLY A 189 30.25 -6.42 5.60
C GLY A 189 29.02 -7.30 5.36
N THR A 190 29.17 -8.47 4.71
CA THR A 190 28.03 -9.39 4.51
C THR A 190 27.55 -9.96 5.83
N PRO A 191 26.24 -9.89 6.15
CA PRO A 191 25.67 -10.48 7.37
C PRO A 191 25.86 -11.99 7.41
N ALA A 192 25.89 -12.57 8.64
CA ALA A 192 26.04 -14.01 8.82
C ALA A 192 24.79 -14.80 8.41
N CYS A 193 23.63 -14.19 8.46
CA CYS A 193 22.33 -14.76 8.12
C CYS A 193 22.10 -16.16 8.73
N THR A 194 22.41 -16.33 10.01
CA THR A 194 22.40 -17.63 10.71
C THR A 194 20.99 -18.22 10.73
N PRO A 195 20.67 -19.33 10.02
CA PRO A 195 19.30 -19.83 9.86
C PRO A 195 18.60 -20.15 11.18
N ASP A 196 19.33 -20.74 12.15
CA ASP A 196 18.76 -21.07 13.47
C ASP A 196 18.35 -19.84 14.27
N VAL A 197 18.97 -18.68 14.03
CA VAL A 197 18.60 -17.41 14.66
C VAL A 197 17.42 -16.79 13.93
N LEU A 198 17.47 -16.73 12.59
CA LEU A 198 16.42 -16.11 11.76
C LEU A 198 15.08 -16.88 11.83
N GLY A 199 15.14 -18.20 12.03
CA GLY A 199 13.97 -19.08 12.08
C GLY A 199 13.48 -19.40 13.48
N SER A 200 14.12 -18.90 14.55
CA SER A 200 13.71 -19.19 15.93
C SER A 200 12.37 -18.48 16.26
N ASP A 201 11.54 -19.15 17.06
CA ASP A 201 10.31 -18.56 17.59
C ASP A 201 10.66 -17.31 18.41
N GLY A 202 10.04 -16.16 18.06
CA GLY A 202 10.32 -14.87 18.68
C GLY A 202 11.78 -14.42 18.52
N PHE A 203 12.52 -14.97 17.55
CA PHE A 203 13.93 -14.67 17.29
C PHE A 203 14.81 -14.69 18.55
N GLY A 204 14.53 -15.62 19.47
CA GLY A 204 15.24 -15.74 20.74
C GLY A 204 15.07 -14.54 21.68
N GLY A 205 13.99 -13.76 21.54
CA GLY A 205 13.80 -12.49 22.26
C GLY A 205 14.63 -11.33 21.67
N GLY A 206 15.10 -11.46 20.43
CA GLY A 206 15.99 -10.49 19.79
C GLY A 206 15.30 -9.29 19.14
N PHE A 207 13.98 -9.14 19.29
CA PHE A 207 13.26 -7.98 18.72
C PHE A 207 12.15 -7.48 19.65
N ASP A 208 11.75 -6.23 19.44
CA ASP A 208 10.76 -5.48 20.21
C ASP A 208 9.71 -4.92 19.25
N VAL A 209 8.79 -4.10 19.75
CA VAL A 209 7.72 -3.47 18.98
C VAL A 209 8.24 -2.74 17.73
N PRO A 210 7.43 -2.63 16.67
CA PRO A 210 7.74 -1.78 15.52
C PRO A 210 7.96 -0.32 15.96
N THR A 211 8.87 0.37 15.30
CA THR A 211 9.17 1.78 15.59
C THR A 211 9.22 2.66 14.34
N GLY A 212 8.90 2.10 13.17
CA GLY A 212 8.87 2.82 11.91
C GLY A 212 10.25 3.19 11.37
N GLY A 213 10.26 4.18 10.47
CA GLY A 213 11.46 4.63 9.80
C GLY A 213 11.75 3.92 8.47
N LEU A 214 10.89 3.01 8.04
CA LEU A 214 10.95 2.44 6.70
C LEU A 214 10.49 3.47 5.66
N HIS A 215 11.15 3.49 4.52
CA HIS A 215 10.76 4.29 3.35
C HIS A 215 11.04 3.52 2.07
N GLY A 216 10.37 3.88 0.98
CA GLY A 216 10.63 3.18 -0.26
C GLY A 216 10.00 3.81 -1.49
N SER A 217 10.46 3.34 -2.64
CA SER A 217 9.95 3.75 -3.94
C SER A 217 10.05 2.60 -4.93
N ALA A 218 9.29 2.68 -6.00
CA ALA A 218 9.42 1.77 -7.11
C ALA A 218 9.49 2.51 -8.44
N ALA A 219 10.04 1.83 -9.45
CA ALA A 219 10.08 2.33 -10.81
C ALA A 219 9.76 1.23 -11.80
N ILE A 220 8.81 1.48 -12.68
CA ILE A 220 8.47 0.60 -13.79
C ILE A 220 9.31 1.01 -15.00
N VAL A 221 10.10 0.09 -15.51
CA VAL A 221 11.09 0.36 -16.56
C VAL A 221 10.81 -0.51 -17.77
N ASN A 222 10.76 0.10 -18.95
CA ASN A 222 10.81 -0.61 -20.23
C ASN A 222 12.06 -0.20 -20.98
N VAL A 223 13.08 -1.06 -20.95
CA VAL A 223 14.36 -0.79 -21.60
C VAL A 223 14.21 -0.70 -23.12
N GLY A 224 13.35 -1.53 -23.72
CA GLY A 224 13.11 -1.55 -25.15
C GLY A 224 12.42 -0.28 -25.67
N GLU A 225 11.49 0.26 -24.90
CA GLU A 225 10.81 1.52 -25.20
C GLU A 225 11.55 2.75 -24.64
N GLY A 226 12.51 2.56 -23.72
CA GLY A 226 13.22 3.66 -23.07
C GLY A 226 12.32 4.48 -22.14
N THR A 227 11.37 3.86 -21.46
CA THR A 227 10.46 4.53 -20.51
C THR A 227 10.80 4.17 -19.06
N PHE A 228 10.54 5.11 -18.15
CA PHE A 228 10.79 5.00 -16.72
C PHE A 228 9.71 5.75 -15.94
N PHE A 229 8.97 5.05 -15.09
CA PHE A 229 7.88 5.62 -14.28
C PHE A 229 8.15 5.33 -12.81
N ALA A 230 8.55 6.34 -12.05
CA ALA A 230 8.85 6.19 -10.62
C ALA A 230 7.69 6.72 -9.77
N TYR A 231 7.42 6.03 -8.67
CA TYR A 231 6.44 6.42 -7.65
C TYR A 231 6.96 6.05 -6.25
N ALA A 232 6.49 6.77 -5.23
CA ALA A 232 6.78 6.47 -3.84
C ALA A 232 5.76 5.45 -3.29
N ALA A 233 6.19 4.65 -2.31
CA ALA A 233 5.26 3.85 -1.53
C ALA A 233 4.43 4.74 -0.59
N ASP A 234 3.17 4.34 -0.34
CA ASP A 234 2.38 4.90 0.74
C ASP A 234 2.90 4.34 2.07
N ALA A 235 3.20 5.22 3.02
CA ALA A 235 3.76 4.84 4.30
C ALA A 235 2.73 5.01 5.42
N LEU A 236 2.47 3.91 6.16
CA LEU A 236 1.64 3.94 7.36
C LEU A 236 2.55 4.01 8.58
N GLN A 237 2.28 4.97 9.44
CA GLN A 237 2.90 5.10 10.76
C GLN A 237 1.92 4.72 11.86
N ASP A 238 2.46 4.41 13.05
CA ASP A 238 1.68 4.00 14.22
C ASP A 238 0.74 2.81 13.91
N PHE A 239 1.25 1.86 13.09
CA PHE A 239 0.48 0.70 12.63
C PHE A 239 0.32 -0.35 13.72
N SER A 240 1.35 -0.59 14.55
CA SER A 240 1.29 -1.55 15.63
C SER A 240 2.12 -1.13 16.84
N ASP A 241 1.54 -1.20 18.03
CA ASP A 241 2.20 -0.99 19.33
C ASP A 241 2.70 -2.29 19.98
N VAL A 242 2.59 -3.41 19.27
CA VAL A 242 3.06 -4.71 19.69
C VAL A 242 3.93 -5.36 18.63
N ALA A 243 4.90 -6.16 19.06
CA ALA A 243 5.66 -6.96 18.12
C ALA A 243 4.75 -8.01 17.47
N ILE A 244 4.79 -8.09 16.14
CA ILE A 244 3.91 -8.95 15.37
C ILE A 244 4.55 -10.34 15.25
N TYR A 245 4.20 -11.24 16.17
CA TYR A 245 4.68 -12.61 16.18
C TYR A 245 3.91 -13.49 15.21
N GLY A 246 4.60 -14.47 14.64
CA GLY A 246 3.99 -15.59 13.96
C GLY A 246 5.04 -16.47 13.32
N PRO A 247 4.76 -17.77 13.13
CA PRO A 247 5.62 -18.62 12.33
C PRO A 247 5.74 -18.00 10.93
N ALA A 248 6.88 -18.18 10.27
CA ALA A 248 7.06 -17.79 8.89
C ALA A 248 6.22 -18.69 7.94
N SER A 249 4.93 -18.85 8.26
CA SER A 249 3.96 -19.63 7.51
C SER A 249 3.04 -18.71 6.73
N ALA A 250 2.52 -19.20 5.60
CA ALA A 250 1.66 -18.41 4.72
C ALA A 250 0.41 -17.84 5.41
N ASP A 251 -0.07 -18.44 6.50
CA ASP A 251 -1.28 -18.00 7.21
C ASP A 251 -1.09 -16.71 8.01
N PHE A 252 0.14 -16.46 8.46
CA PHE A 252 0.45 -15.30 9.29
C PHE A 252 0.30 -13.97 8.57
N HIS A 253 0.59 -13.93 7.29
CA HIS A 253 0.71 -12.69 6.52
C HIS A 253 -0.61 -12.12 6.02
N LEU A 254 -1.62 -12.95 5.89
CA LEU A 254 -2.94 -12.53 5.44
C LEU A 254 -3.68 -11.66 6.46
N THR A 255 -3.21 -11.65 7.71
CA THR A 255 -3.83 -10.89 8.81
C THR A 255 -3.09 -9.62 9.17
N LEU A 256 -1.90 -9.33 8.59
CA LEU A 256 -1.07 -8.20 9.04
C LEU A 256 -1.72 -6.84 8.85
N LEU A 257 -2.33 -6.56 7.70
CA LEU A 257 -3.13 -5.34 7.51
C LEU A 257 -4.44 -5.32 8.34
N ALA A 258 -4.80 -6.45 8.96
CA ALA A 258 -5.96 -6.52 9.86
C ALA A 258 -5.63 -6.09 11.29
N VAL A 259 -4.35 -5.91 11.62
CA VAL A 259 -3.90 -5.53 12.95
C VAL A 259 -3.31 -4.14 12.84
N ALA A 260 -4.13 -3.13 12.98
CA ALA A 260 -3.64 -1.76 13.14
C ALA A 260 -3.55 -1.44 14.63
N ASN A 261 -2.40 -0.95 15.04
CA ASN A 261 -2.01 -0.34 16.32
C ASN A 261 -2.58 -0.94 17.62
N SER A 262 -3.04 -2.12 17.64
CA SER A 262 -3.21 -2.89 18.87
C SER A 262 -3.69 -4.26 18.56
N ALA A 263 -2.82 -5.18 18.51
CA ALA A 263 -3.20 -6.58 18.41
C ALA A 263 -4.17 -6.99 19.53
N GLU A 264 -4.25 -6.25 20.61
CA GLU A 264 -4.95 -6.69 21.80
C GLU A 264 -5.36 -5.57 22.74
N SER A 265 -5.84 -4.42 22.25
CA SER A 265 -6.49 -3.55 23.20
C SER A 265 -7.69 -4.31 23.78
N ALA A 266 -7.75 -4.41 25.11
CA ALA A 266 -8.87 -5.06 25.81
C ALA A 266 -10.24 -4.43 25.48
N SER A 267 -10.26 -3.29 24.79
CA SER A 267 -11.42 -2.59 24.27
C SER A 267 -11.83 -3.07 22.87
N GLY A 268 -10.99 -3.83 22.15
CA GLY A 268 -11.28 -4.31 20.79
C GLY A 268 -11.37 -3.22 19.72
N GLY A 269 -11.03 -1.96 20.04
CA GLY A 269 -11.05 -0.84 19.11
C GLY A 269 -9.69 -0.53 18.54
N THR A 270 -9.65 0.09 17.35
CA THR A 270 -8.43 0.52 16.68
C THR A 270 -8.60 1.92 16.13
N MET A 271 -7.68 2.82 16.45
CA MET A 271 -7.76 4.22 16.07
C MET A 271 -7.08 4.48 14.73
N ALA A 272 -7.68 5.35 13.94
CA ALA A 272 -7.10 5.95 12.75
C ALA A 272 -7.02 7.46 12.91
N HIS A 273 -5.94 8.08 12.41
CA HIS A 273 -5.86 9.51 12.20
C HIS A 273 -6.07 9.82 10.73
N ILE A 274 -7.15 10.50 10.44
CA ILE A 274 -7.54 10.86 9.08
C ILE A 274 -7.62 12.38 8.94
N PRO A 275 -7.27 12.95 7.79
CA PRO A 275 -7.50 14.37 7.56
C PRO A 275 -9.01 14.64 7.45
N ASP A 276 -9.48 15.72 8.08
CA ASP A 276 -10.81 16.28 7.83
C ASP A 276 -10.80 17.14 6.53
N GLY A 277 -11.97 17.65 6.12
CA GLY A 277 -12.09 18.52 4.94
C GLY A 277 -11.27 19.82 5.01
N GLU A 278 -10.81 20.23 6.19
CA GLU A 278 -9.94 21.38 6.42
C GLU A 278 -8.44 20.98 6.51
N GLY A 279 -8.13 19.68 6.49
CA GLY A 279 -6.77 19.14 6.57
C GLY A 279 -6.24 18.99 8.00
N HIS A 280 -7.08 19.11 9.02
CA HIS A 280 -6.71 18.76 10.39
C HIS A 280 -6.85 17.24 10.58
N LEU A 281 -5.99 16.65 11.41
CA LEU A 281 -6.10 15.23 11.75
C LEU A 281 -7.17 15.03 12.82
N GLN A 282 -8.19 14.26 12.51
CA GLN A 282 -9.16 13.76 13.46
C GLN A 282 -8.86 12.30 13.83
N SER A 283 -9.13 11.92 15.07
CA SER A 283 -9.00 10.55 15.55
C SER A 283 -10.35 9.87 15.47
N VAL A 284 -10.39 8.72 14.81
CA VAL A 284 -11.61 7.93 14.64
C VAL A 284 -11.31 6.50 15.10
N ASP A 285 -12.17 5.93 15.94
CA ASP A 285 -11.98 4.61 16.53
C ASP A 285 -12.91 3.58 15.87
N TYR A 286 -12.36 2.42 15.50
CA TYR A 286 -13.07 1.34 14.82
C TYR A 286 -13.09 0.06 15.65
N ALA A 287 -14.03 -0.83 15.36
CA ALA A 287 -14.14 -2.12 16.02
C ALA A 287 -13.04 -3.12 15.59
N ASN A 288 -12.32 -2.84 14.54
CA ASN A 288 -11.25 -3.71 14.02
C ASN A 288 -10.18 -2.94 13.24
N GLY A 289 -8.97 -3.52 13.14
CA GLY A 289 -7.84 -2.90 12.48
C GLY A 289 -7.98 -2.74 10.96
N ILE A 290 -8.76 -3.59 10.31
CA ILE A 290 -8.99 -3.49 8.86
C ILE A 290 -9.74 -2.20 8.53
N ASP A 291 -10.77 -1.87 9.30
CA ASP A 291 -11.55 -0.64 9.10
C ASP A 291 -10.70 0.60 9.42
N ALA A 292 -9.83 0.54 10.45
CA ALA A 292 -8.91 1.62 10.75
C ALA A 292 -7.87 1.86 9.63
N VAL A 293 -7.26 0.80 9.09
CA VAL A 293 -6.36 0.92 7.94
C VAL A 293 -7.11 1.39 6.70
N SER A 294 -8.33 0.91 6.48
CA SER A 294 -9.15 1.36 5.35
C SER A 294 -9.48 2.84 5.46
N ALA A 295 -9.78 3.33 6.67
CA ALA A 295 -10.14 4.72 6.92
C ALA A 295 -9.06 5.70 6.45
N VAL A 296 -7.77 5.36 6.60
CA VAL A 296 -6.67 6.24 6.16
C VAL A 296 -6.49 6.29 4.63
N PHE A 297 -7.13 5.37 3.90
CA PHE A 297 -7.16 5.34 2.43
C PHE A 297 -8.52 5.75 1.84
N MET A 298 -9.52 6.05 2.68
CA MET A 298 -10.85 6.44 2.17
C MET A 298 -10.76 7.69 1.32
N ALA A 299 -11.37 7.63 0.15
CA ALA A 299 -11.48 8.74 -0.78
C ALA A 299 -12.87 8.74 -1.40
N ASP A 300 -13.52 9.90 -1.40
CA ASP A 300 -14.76 10.14 -2.13
C ASP A 300 -14.51 10.21 -3.62
N SER A 301 -13.39 10.80 -4.00
CA SER A 301 -12.95 10.83 -5.40
C SER A 301 -11.42 10.88 -5.53
N LEU A 302 -10.94 10.44 -6.69
CA LEU A 302 -9.54 10.57 -7.12
C LEU A 302 -9.47 11.53 -8.30
N LEU A 303 -8.50 12.46 -8.24
CA LEU A 303 -8.26 13.45 -9.29
C LEU A 303 -6.88 13.25 -9.90
N ASN A 304 -6.79 13.30 -11.21
CA ASN A 304 -5.52 13.42 -11.94
C ASN A 304 -5.76 13.87 -13.39
N GLU A 305 -4.68 14.12 -14.10
CA GLU A 305 -4.69 14.56 -15.50
C GLU A 305 -4.75 13.35 -16.45
N TYR A 306 -5.04 13.59 -17.71
CA TYR A 306 -4.86 12.65 -18.81
C TYR A 306 -4.38 13.35 -20.08
N LEU A 307 -3.64 12.63 -20.89
CA LEU A 307 -3.19 13.04 -22.22
C LEU A 307 -3.28 11.84 -23.17
N VAL A 308 -4.13 11.96 -24.19
CA VAL A 308 -4.33 10.95 -25.24
C VAL A 308 -4.32 11.64 -26.58
N SER A 309 -3.17 11.70 -27.22
CA SER A 309 -3.02 12.39 -28.50
C SER A 309 -2.30 11.50 -29.50
N PRO A 310 -3.01 11.00 -30.54
CA PRO A 310 -2.39 10.22 -31.60
C PRO A 310 -1.30 10.99 -32.34
N SER A 311 -1.44 12.30 -32.49
CA SER A 311 -0.47 13.15 -33.17
C SER A 311 0.86 13.27 -32.42
N LEU A 312 0.82 13.18 -31.09
CA LEU A 312 2.00 13.20 -30.21
C LEU A 312 2.46 11.78 -29.82
N GLY A 313 1.72 10.73 -30.17
CA GLY A 313 1.95 9.38 -29.66
C GLY A 313 1.81 9.30 -28.13
N ALA A 314 0.91 10.11 -27.57
CA ALA A 314 0.71 10.20 -26.13
C ALA A 314 -0.40 9.28 -25.65
N ASN A 315 -0.17 8.56 -24.54
CA ASN A 315 -1.11 7.65 -23.91
C ASN A 315 -1.05 7.81 -22.39
N THR A 316 -2.16 7.51 -21.72
CA THR A 316 -2.29 7.59 -20.27
C THR A 316 -2.95 6.34 -19.72
N ASP A 317 -2.42 5.81 -18.60
CA ASP A 317 -3.08 4.84 -17.74
C ASP A 317 -3.15 5.39 -16.30
N TRP A 318 -4.25 5.12 -15.60
CA TRP A 318 -4.36 5.34 -14.16
C TRP A 318 -4.39 4.00 -13.45
N ILE A 319 -3.59 3.84 -12.40
CA ILE A 319 -3.66 2.72 -11.47
C ILE A 319 -4.51 3.12 -10.28
N VAL A 320 -5.57 2.36 -10.03
CA VAL A 320 -6.42 2.48 -8.84
C VAL A 320 -6.35 1.15 -8.09
N ALA A 321 -5.68 1.14 -6.96
CA ALA A 321 -5.51 -0.01 -6.08
C ALA A 321 -6.34 0.16 -4.81
N PHE A 322 -6.89 -0.95 -4.32
CA PHE A 322 -7.67 -1.01 -3.08
C PHE A 322 -6.92 -1.90 -2.06
N PRO A 323 -6.01 -1.36 -1.25
CA PRO A 323 -5.10 -2.16 -0.43
C PRO A 323 -5.79 -3.17 0.49
N THR A 324 -6.95 -2.80 1.03
CA THR A 324 -7.68 -3.62 2.01
C THR A 324 -8.88 -4.39 1.43
N ARG A 325 -9.19 -4.24 0.14
CA ARG A 325 -10.41 -4.80 -0.48
C ARG A 325 -10.63 -6.28 -0.23
N MET A 326 -9.58 -7.11 -0.31
CA MET A 326 -9.69 -8.56 -0.10
C MET A 326 -10.34 -8.93 1.23
N PHE A 327 -10.13 -8.15 2.29
CA PHE A 327 -10.70 -8.37 3.62
C PHE A 327 -12.21 -8.09 3.70
N TYR A 328 -12.77 -7.47 2.66
CA TYR A 328 -14.19 -7.11 2.58
C TYR A 328 -14.96 -7.98 1.60
N VAL A 329 -14.29 -8.54 0.58
CA VAL A 329 -14.96 -9.23 -0.54
C VAL A 329 -14.58 -10.69 -0.70
N ASP A 330 -13.43 -11.13 -0.19
CA ASP A 330 -13.02 -12.52 -0.33
C ASP A 330 -13.74 -13.40 0.71
N ALA A 331 -14.44 -14.43 0.23
CA ALA A 331 -15.21 -15.33 1.08
C ALA A 331 -14.40 -16.04 2.18
N TYR A 332 -13.08 -16.15 2.00
CA TYR A 332 -12.19 -16.71 3.02
C TYR A 332 -12.14 -15.80 4.27
N PHE A 333 -12.09 -14.46 4.07
CA PHE A 333 -12.00 -13.50 5.18
C PHE A 333 -13.35 -13.09 5.75
N VAL A 334 -14.34 -12.88 4.89
CA VAL A 334 -15.67 -12.39 5.33
C VAL A 334 -16.63 -13.49 5.68
N GLY A 335 -16.32 -14.75 5.35
CA GLY A 335 -17.24 -15.87 5.44
C GLY A 335 -18.22 -15.92 4.26
N PRO A 336 -19.01 -17.01 4.15
CA PRO A 336 -19.98 -17.16 3.07
C PRO A 336 -21.18 -16.23 3.30
N GLY A 337 -21.57 -15.48 2.29
CA GLY A 337 -22.86 -14.79 2.27
C GLY A 337 -22.83 -13.37 1.75
N ALA A 338 -22.16 -12.43 2.37
CA ALA A 338 -22.18 -11.02 1.97
C ALA A 338 -20.82 -10.35 2.14
N ALA A 339 -20.48 -9.46 1.22
CA ALA A 339 -19.37 -8.54 1.38
C ALA A 339 -19.63 -7.59 2.56
N ARG A 340 -18.56 -6.97 3.07
CA ARG A 340 -18.68 -5.93 4.11
C ARG A 340 -18.52 -4.55 3.49
N PRO A 341 -19.19 -3.52 4.02
CA PRO A 341 -18.93 -2.14 3.63
C PRO A 341 -17.43 -1.81 3.72
N PRO A 342 -16.89 -0.99 2.77
CA PRO A 342 -17.60 -0.18 1.76
C PRO A 342 -17.91 -0.94 0.47
N PHE A 343 -17.63 -2.23 0.37
CA PHE A 343 -17.88 -3.05 -0.81
C PHE A 343 -19.20 -3.79 -0.70
N ALA A 344 -19.96 -3.87 -1.80
CA ALA A 344 -21.31 -4.41 -1.80
C ALA A 344 -21.40 -5.89 -2.24
N ARG A 345 -20.35 -6.43 -2.89
CA ARG A 345 -20.41 -7.76 -3.51
C ARG A 345 -19.24 -8.64 -3.10
N ILE A 346 -19.53 -9.89 -2.78
CA ILE A 346 -18.51 -10.94 -2.61
C ILE A 346 -17.80 -11.20 -3.94
N ALA A 347 -16.50 -11.46 -3.87
CA ALA A 347 -15.73 -11.86 -5.03
C ALA A 347 -16.20 -13.23 -5.57
N ALA A 348 -16.50 -13.26 -6.86
CA ALA A 348 -16.80 -14.47 -7.61
C ALA A 348 -15.82 -14.60 -8.76
N ALA A 349 -15.15 -15.74 -8.89
CA ALA A 349 -14.08 -15.95 -9.86
C ALA A 349 -12.99 -14.84 -9.81
N ALA A 350 -12.56 -14.46 -8.59
CA ALA A 350 -11.60 -13.40 -8.29
C ALA A 350 -12.05 -11.98 -8.69
N ARG A 351 -13.32 -11.77 -8.96
CA ARG A 351 -13.90 -10.51 -9.40
C ARG A 351 -15.01 -10.05 -8.44
N SER A 352 -15.00 -8.77 -8.07
CA SER A 352 -16.08 -8.13 -7.32
C SER A 352 -16.30 -6.72 -7.86
N ASP A 353 -17.35 -6.56 -8.66
CA ASP A 353 -17.63 -5.32 -9.36
C ASP A 353 -18.05 -4.21 -8.39
N VAL A 354 -17.41 -3.06 -8.53
CA VAL A 354 -17.69 -1.82 -7.82
C VAL A 354 -17.97 -0.74 -8.84
N ALA A 355 -19.13 -0.13 -8.77
CA ALA A 355 -19.49 0.96 -9.66
C ALA A 355 -18.84 2.27 -9.19
N ALA A 356 -18.23 2.99 -10.11
CA ALA A 356 -17.70 4.33 -9.91
C ALA A 356 -18.12 5.21 -11.11
N TYR A 357 -17.91 6.51 -11.01
CA TYR A 357 -18.27 7.43 -12.08
C TYR A 357 -17.13 8.37 -12.42
N ALA A 358 -16.78 8.41 -13.70
CA ALA A 358 -15.77 9.32 -14.24
C ALA A 358 -16.43 10.60 -14.76
N ARG A 359 -15.96 11.75 -14.26
CA ARG A 359 -16.25 13.07 -14.84
C ARG A 359 -15.00 13.57 -15.53
N LEU A 360 -15.11 13.84 -16.81
CA LEU A 360 -13.99 14.28 -17.64
C LEU A 360 -14.12 15.77 -17.97
N PHE A 361 -13.02 16.48 -17.87
CA PHE A 361 -12.90 17.90 -18.16
C PHE A 361 -11.75 18.10 -19.15
N ASP A 362 -11.89 19.08 -20.04
CA ASP A 362 -10.84 19.49 -20.96
C ASP A 362 -9.91 20.55 -20.33
N GLN A 363 -9.02 21.11 -21.13
CA GLN A 363 -8.09 22.17 -20.72
C GLN A 363 -8.77 23.53 -20.49
N GLU A 364 -9.97 23.72 -21.01
CA GLU A 364 -10.74 24.99 -20.97
C GLU A 364 -11.77 24.99 -19.84
N GLU A 365 -11.67 24.04 -18.89
CA GLU A 365 -12.59 23.88 -17.74
C GLU A 365 -14.05 23.62 -18.14
N GLY A 366 -14.32 23.41 -19.42
CA GLY A 366 -15.67 23.23 -19.96
C GLY A 366 -16.13 21.77 -19.91
N PRO A 367 -17.41 21.54 -19.59
CA PRO A 367 -18.04 20.29 -20.02
C PRO A 367 -18.15 20.36 -21.56
N CYS A 368 -18.00 19.20 -22.20
CA CYS A 368 -18.09 19.09 -23.65
C CYS A 368 -19.33 19.82 -24.20
N VAL A 369 -19.13 20.99 -24.87
CA VAL A 369 -20.23 21.82 -25.39
C VAL A 369 -20.91 21.13 -26.58
N GLU A 370 -20.18 20.27 -27.31
CA GLU A 370 -20.70 19.56 -28.50
C GLU A 370 -21.27 18.16 -28.12
N CYS A 371 -21.07 17.70 -26.87
CA CYS A 371 -21.64 16.45 -26.40
C CYS A 371 -23.11 16.60 -26.04
N GLN A 372 -23.97 15.74 -26.53
CA GLN A 372 -25.38 15.69 -26.18
C GLN A 372 -25.70 14.40 -25.43
N PRO A 373 -26.49 14.44 -24.36
CA PRO A 373 -27.15 15.56 -23.73
C PRO A 373 -26.26 16.45 -22.86
N MET A 374 -26.65 17.68 -22.63
CA MET A 374 -26.01 18.63 -21.69
C MET A 374 -26.80 18.68 -20.38
N PRO A 375 -26.15 18.63 -19.17
CA PRO A 375 -24.73 18.42 -18.95
C PRO A 375 -24.31 16.99 -19.33
N VAL A 376 -23.04 16.80 -19.71
CA VAL A 376 -22.52 15.46 -20.02
C VAL A 376 -22.65 14.59 -18.77
N PRO A 377 -23.40 13.48 -18.84
CA PRO A 377 -23.52 12.61 -17.68
C PRO A 377 -22.16 11.97 -17.35
N PRO A 378 -21.89 11.70 -16.06
CA PRO A 378 -20.70 10.94 -15.68
C PRO A 378 -20.67 9.59 -16.41
N VAL A 379 -19.48 9.15 -16.83
CA VAL A 379 -19.29 7.85 -17.46
C VAL A 379 -19.19 6.80 -16.35
N GLY A 380 -20.04 5.78 -16.40
CA GLY A 380 -19.97 4.65 -15.47
C GLY A 380 -18.69 3.85 -15.71
N VAL A 381 -17.93 3.60 -14.64
CA VAL A 381 -16.73 2.79 -14.60
C VAL A 381 -16.96 1.64 -13.63
N VAL A 382 -16.54 0.43 -14.00
CA VAL A 382 -16.63 -0.75 -13.13
C VAL A 382 -15.23 -1.15 -12.70
N LEU A 383 -14.89 -0.93 -11.43
CA LEU A 383 -13.63 -1.34 -10.81
C LEU A 383 -13.81 -2.74 -10.25
N ALA A 384 -13.20 -3.74 -10.89
CA ALA A 384 -13.54 -5.13 -10.64
C ALA A 384 -12.53 -5.87 -9.77
N TRP A 385 -11.33 -5.32 -9.59
CA TRP A 385 -10.19 -6.03 -9.04
C TRP A 385 -9.51 -5.29 -7.89
N GLN A 386 -8.55 -5.96 -7.24
CA GLN A 386 -7.69 -5.36 -6.22
C GLN A 386 -6.89 -4.18 -6.79
N VAL A 387 -6.38 -4.36 -8.02
CA VAL A 387 -5.71 -3.33 -8.79
C VAL A 387 -6.42 -3.17 -10.13
N ASN A 388 -6.76 -1.95 -10.50
CA ASN A 388 -7.46 -1.61 -11.73
C ASN A 388 -6.60 -0.64 -12.54
N ALA A 389 -6.46 -0.89 -13.84
CA ALA A 389 -5.78 0.02 -14.75
C ALA A 389 -6.81 0.69 -15.66
N LEU A 390 -7.12 1.97 -15.41
CA LEU A 390 -7.96 2.74 -16.31
C LEU A 390 -7.08 3.24 -17.45
N THR A 391 -7.33 2.76 -18.67
CA THR A 391 -6.58 3.14 -19.86
C THR A 391 -7.39 4.13 -20.70
N PHE A 392 -6.79 5.28 -20.95
CA PHE A 392 -7.44 6.35 -21.73
C PHE A 392 -7.21 6.09 -23.22
N ARG A 393 -8.28 6.06 -23.99
CA ARG A 393 -8.23 5.66 -25.41
C ARG A 393 -9.05 6.59 -26.28
N SER A 394 -8.62 6.76 -27.52
CA SER A 394 -9.46 7.38 -28.53
C SER A 394 -10.73 6.55 -28.77
N PRO A 395 -11.88 7.19 -29.03
CA PRO A 395 -13.15 6.50 -29.29
C PRO A 395 -13.03 5.41 -30.34
N GLY A 396 -13.60 4.25 -30.04
CA GLY A 396 -13.63 3.10 -30.97
C GLY A 396 -12.38 2.21 -30.96
N SER A 397 -11.42 2.46 -30.07
CA SER A 397 -10.27 1.56 -29.89
C SER A 397 -10.68 0.28 -29.16
N SER A 398 -10.05 -0.88 -29.51
CA SER A 398 -10.33 -2.15 -28.85
C SER A 398 -9.82 -2.14 -27.39
N ALA A 399 -10.56 -2.82 -26.50
CA ALA A 399 -10.17 -2.95 -25.09
C ALA A 399 -8.93 -3.83 -24.91
N ALA A 400 -8.14 -3.56 -23.88
CA ALA A 400 -7.01 -4.30 -23.29
C ALA A 400 -5.98 -4.95 -24.26
N PRO A 401 -4.70 -5.00 -23.90
CA PRO A 401 -4.12 -4.50 -22.65
C PRO A 401 -4.06 -2.96 -22.59
N SER A 402 -3.75 -2.42 -21.40
CA SER A 402 -3.60 -0.98 -21.24
C SER A 402 -2.42 -0.42 -22.07
N GLU A 403 -2.52 0.85 -22.46
CA GLU A 403 -1.60 1.42 -23.46
C GLU A 403 -0.18 1.64 -22.94
N VAL A 404 -0.04 2.09 -21.70
CA VAL A 404 1.27 2.44 -21.12
C VAL A 404 1.87 1.25 -20.40
N LEU A 405 1.12 0.65 -19.47
CA LEU A 405 1.60 -0.38 -18.56
C LEU A 405 1.37 -1.81 -19.07
N GLY A 406 0.59 -1.99 -20.13
CA GLY A 406 0.26 -3.31 -20.64
C GLY A 406 -0.57 -4.17 -19.69
N SER A 407 -1.27 -3.54 -18.74
CA SER A 407 -2.09 -4.24 -17.76
C SER A 407 -3.19 -5.06 -18.42
N ARG A 408 -3.39 -6.27 -17.94
CA ARG A 408 -4.50 -7.16 -18.35
C ARG A 408 -5.78 -6.86 -17.58
N LEU A 409 -5.66 -6.10 -16.46
CA LEU A 409 -6.76 -5.61 -15.62
C LEU A 409 -7.23 -4.23 -16.09
N ALA A 410 -7.22 -4.02 -17.41
CA ALA A 410 -7.51 -2.74 -18.04
C ALA A 410 -9.01 -2.47 -18.17
N ILE A 411 -9.38 -1.23 -17.89
CA ILE A 411 -10.72 -0.66 -18.03
C ILE A 411 -10.61 0.54 -18.97
N SER A 412 -11.35 0.56 -20.07
CA SER A 412 -11.28 1.65 -21.03
C SER A 412 -12.03 2.88 -20.53
N VAL A 413 -11.39 4.04 -20.65
CA VAL A 413 -11.99 5.37 -20.52
C VAL A 413 -11.81 6.08 -21.85
N GLU A 414 -12.91 6.55 -22.43
CA GLU A 414 -12.91 7.26 -23.72
C GLU A 414 -13.13 8.75 -23.48
N PRO A 415 -12.06 9.56 -23.36
CA PRO A 415 -12.20 10.99 -23.23
C PRO A 415 -12.63 11.62 -24.54
N TRP A 416 -13.45 12.67 -24.47
CA TRP A 416 -13.88 13.46 -25.64
C TRP A 416 -12.83 14.52 -26.05
N ALA A 417 -11.87 14.83 -25.20
CA ALA A 417 -10.76 15.73 -25.48
C ALA A 417 -9.42 14.97 -25.42
N GLU A 418 -8.41 15.43 -26.18
CA GLU A 418 -7.08 14.82 -26.18
C GLU A 418 -6.30 15.01 -24.86
N ALA A 419 -6.62 16.08 -24.11
CA ALA A 419 -5.99 16.39 -22.83
C ALA A 419 -6.98 17.05 -21.88
N GLY A 420 -6.75 16.81 -20.58
CA GLY A 420 -7.57 17.37 -19.53
C GLY A 420 -7.33 16.68 -18.20
N TRP A 421 -8.37 16.65 -17.37
CA TRP A 421 -8.33 15.94 -16.10
C TRP A 421 -9.63 15.17 -15.86
N MET A 422 -9.57 14.20 -14.98
CA MET A 422 -10.69 13.36 -14.61
C MET A 422 -10.87 13.38 -13.09
N GLU A 423 -12.13 13.44 -12.66
CA GLU A 423 -12.58 13.08 -11.34
C GLU A 423 -13.20 11.69 -11.40
N LEU A 424 -12.62 10.74 -10.66
CA LEU A 424 -13.19 9.41 -10.49
C LEU A 424 -13.93 9.39 -9.15
N ASP A 425 -15.25 9.53 -9.19
CA ASP A 425 -16.13 9.49 -8.03
C ASP A 425 -16.27 8.06 -7.53
N LEU A 426 -15.84 7.83 -6.28
CA LEU A 426 -15.85 6.54 -5.59
C LEU A 426 -16.97 6.46 -4.53
N ALA A 427 -17.71 7.53 -4.29
CA ALA A 427 -18.70 7.59 -3.23
C ALA A 427 -20.12 7.20 -3.66
N ILE A 428 -20.53 7.55 -4.89
CA ILE A 428 -21.95 7.46 -5.29
C ILE A 428 -22.34 6.17 -6.01
N GLY A 429 -21.40 5.31 -6.37
CA GLY A 429 -21.66 4.04 -7.05
C GLY A 429 -22.46 3.04 -6.19
N ASP A 430 -23.16 2.09 -6.83
CA ASP A 430 -23.89 0.99 -6.16
C ASP A 430 -24.91 1.42 -5.08
N GLY A 431 -25.34 2.68 -5.10
CA GLY A 431 -26.24 3.23 -4.06
C GLY A 431 -25.52 3.94 -2.91
N GLY A 432 -24.24 4.14 -3.03
CA GLY A 432 -23.34 4.80 -2.08
C GLY A 432 -22.36 3.82 -1.44
N HIS A 433 -21.08 4.18 -1.52
CA HIS A 433 -20.03 3.47 -0.80
C HIS A 433 -19.70 4.21 0.48
N ALA A 434 -19.67 3.48 1.59
CA ALA A 434 -19.29 4.02 2.88
C ALA A 434 -18.67 2.93 3.75
N LEU A 435 -17.62 3.26 4.49
CA LEU A 435 -17.04 2.38 5.49
C LEU A 435 -18.05 2.13 6.62
N SER A 436 -17.92 1.02 7.31
CA SER A 436 -18.69 0.78 8.54
C SER A 436 -18.50 1.93 9.51
N ALA A 437 -19.60 2.35 10.18
CA ALA A 437 -19.50 3.43 11.15
C ALA A 437 -18.46 3.12 12.24
N SER A 438 -17.70 4.12 12.61
CA SER A 438 -16.80 4.09 13.76
C SER A 438 -17.58 3.92 15.08
N THR A 439 -16.87 3.74 16.17
CA THR A 439 -17.49 3.57 17.51
C THR A 439 -18.25 4.81 17.97
N ASP A 440 -17.88 6.00 17.50
CA ASP A 440 -18.57 7.28 17.77
C ASP A 440 -19.64 7.63 16.72
N GLY A 441 -19.82 6.78 15.72
CA GLY A 441 -20.84 6.94 14.68
C GLY A 441 -20.37 7.73 13.45
N THR A 442 -19.10 8.09 13.33
CA THR A 442 -18.55 8.71 12.12
C THR A 442 -18.60 7.75 10.95
N ILE A 443 -19.06 8.20 9.80
CA ILE A 443 -19.14 7.42 8.56
C ILE A 443 -18.26 8.12 7.50
N LEU A 444 -17.30 7.38 6.97
CA LEU A 444 -16.48 7.83 5.84
C LEU A 444 -17.08 7.31 4.55
N HIS A 445 -17.31 8.20 3.61
CA HIS A 445 -17.80 7.87 2.28
C HIS A 445 -16.68 7.52 1.32
N GLY A 446 -16.99 6.86 0.21
CA GLY A 446 -16.04 6.46 -0.81
C GLY A 446 -15.46 5.06 -0.62
N LEU A 447 -14.27 4.86 -1.17
CA LEU A 447 -13.54 3.59 -1.15
C LEU A 447 -12.10 3.77 -0.67
N PRO A 448 -11.50 2.76 0.02
CA PRO A 448 -10.11 2.81 0.43
C PRO A 448 -9.19 2.61 -0.78
N ALA A 449 -8.77 3.72 -1.39
CA ALA A 449 -8.07 3.73 -2.67
C ALA A 449 -6.72 4.45 -2.60
N THR A 450 -5.75 3.92 -3.34
CA THR A 450 -4.48 4.58 -3.64
C THR A 450 -4.07 4.32 -5.09
N GLY A 451 -3.02 4.99 -5.56
CA GLY A 451 -2.48 4.77 -6.89
C GLY A 451 -1.90 6.02 -7.53
N PHE A 452 -1.69 5.92 -8.81
CA PHE A 452 -1.03 6.96 -9.58
C PHE A 452 -1.46 6.92 -11.04
N MET A 453 -1.28 8.02 -11.74
CA MET A 453 -1.37 8.11 -13.19
C MET A 453 0.01 7.98 -13.79
N VAL A 454 0.12 7.33 -14.95
CA VAL A 454 1.28 7.35 -15.81
C VAL A 454 0.89 7.80 -17.20
N TYR A 455 1.76 8.57 -17.83
CA TYR A 455 1.64 8.86 -19.25
C TYR A 455 2.96 8.61 -19.95
N ASN A 456 2.90 8.27 -21.23
CA ASN A 456 4.05 8.23 -22.11
C ASN A 456 3.79 9.04 -23.39
N ILE A 457 4.89 9.48 -24.00
CA ILE A 457 4.90 10.07 -25.33
C ILE A 457 5.90 9.25 -26.15
N ILE A 458 5.39 8.54 -27.14
CA ILE A 458 6.16 7.62 -27.97
C ILE A 458 6.66 8.34 -29.21
N ASN A 459 7.95 8.57 -29.26
CA ASN A 459 8.64 9.16 -30.41
C ASN A 459 9.76 8.21 -30.90
N ALA A 460 9.32 7.11 -31.49
CA ALA A 460 10.22 6.02 -31.91
C ALA A 460 11.17 6.39 -33.04
N ASN A 461 10.91 7.47 -33.78
CA ASN A 461 11.68 7.91 -34.95
C ASN A 461 12.06 9.39 -34.88
N ALA A 462 12.49 9.87 -33.73
CA ALA A 462 12.96 11.25 -33.53
C ALA A 462 14.13 11.63 -34.49
N ALA A 463 14.97 10.65 -34.79
CA ALA A 463 15.96 10.65 -35.88
C ALA A 463 16.25 9.20 -36.28
N PRO A 464 16.85 8.91 -37.43
CA PRO A 464 17.18 7.56 -37.85
C PRO A 464 17.94 6.78 -36.75
N GLY A 465 17.34 5.68 -36.26
CA GLY A 465 17.88 4.84 -35.19
C GLY A 465 17.88 5.47 -33.79
N ARG A 466 17.11 6.53 -33.55
CA ARG A 466 17.01 7.20 -32.24
C ARG A 466 15.58 7.23 -31.73
N LEU A 467 15.42 6.76 -30.49
CA LEU A 467 14.22 6.94 -29.68
C LEU A 467 14.30 8.27 -28.92
N ALA A 468 13.15 8.91 -28.73
CA ALA A 468 13.01 10.04 -27.81
C ALA A 468 11.66 9.87 -27.06
N ASN A 469 11.48 8.70 -26.44
CA ASN A 469 10.32 8.42 -25.61
C ASN A 469 10.54 9.04 -24.23
N TYR A 470 9.46 9.57 -23.65
CA TYR A 470 9.47 10.11 -22.30
C TYR A 470 8.08 10.00 -21.68
N GLY A 471 8.00 10.19 -20.38
CA GLY A 471 6.77 10.13 -19.62
C GLY A 471 7.00 10.40 -18.15
N GLY A 472 5.97 10.26 -17.36
CA GLY A 472 6.00 10.48 -15.93
C GLY A 472 4.95 9.68 -15.20
N ALA A 473 5.10 9.63 -13.87
CA ALA A 473 4.11 9.08 -12.95
C ALA A 473 3.77 10.15 -11.92
N PHE A 474 2.47 10.27 -11.57
CA PHE A 474 1.97 11.25 -10.62
C PHE A 474 0.91 10.62 -9.73
N THR A 475 1.11 10.67 -8.42
CA THR A 475 0.15 10.18 -7.43
C THR A 475 -1.19 10.86 -7.61
N HIS A 476 -2.28 10.11 -7.44
CA HIS A 476 -3.62 10.69 -7.44
C HIS A 476 -3.81 11.64 -6.25
N ARG A 477 -4.60 12.67 -6.46
CA ARG A 477 -5.09 13.51 -5.37
C ARG A 477 -6.38 12.89 -4.87
N ALA A 478 -6.39 12.41 -3.64
CA ALA A 478 -7.59 11.92 -2.99
C ALA A 478 -8.37 13.11 -2.40
N VAL A 479 -9.68 13.09 -2.60
CA VAL A 479 -10.61 14.02 -1.98
C VAL A 479 -11.43 13.23 -0.96
N THR A 480 -11.47 13.70 0.27
CA THR A 480 -12.35 13.20 1.31
C THR A 480 -13.52 14.18 1.47
N GLY A 481 -14.75 13.65 1.54
CA GLY A 481 -15.93 14.47 1.80
C GLY A 481 -15.98 14.99 3.24
N ASP A 482 -16.74 16.05 3.42
CA ASP A 482 -17.07 16.62 4.75
C ASP A 482 -18.06 15.73 5.50
#